data_326a1b34eb8b630d41c81e8b2b6c9a8f
#
_entry.id   326a1b34eb8b630d41c81e8b2b6c9a8f
#
_cell.length_a   1.000
_cell.length_b   1.000
_cell.length_c   1.000
_cell.angle_alpha   90.00
_cell.angle_beta   90.00
_cell.angle_gamma   90.00
#
_symmetry.space_group_name_H-M   'P 1'
#
loop_
_entity.id
_entity.type
_entity.pdbx_description
1 polymer ?
#
loop_
_entity_poly.entity_id
_entity_poly.type
_entity_poly.pdbx_seq_one_letter_code
_entity_poly.pdbx_strand_id
1 'polypeptide(L)'
;MANLFFRTSIAPYRIDTYNALHERLGCMMCFYHTFDSSQKLNEEGMRKECKFTPRYLKGITFGSGETRKFCTEVWTLLRSNKPNVVIVPEYQLLTIQVLLYKFIFRKKFKVISMCDDSFDMVNNNNDFTIIHKWARKLIAPLVDDMLLVDSRVRDWYQEHYKKGIWLPIVRDEKKEIPNYERSLPISKKYREQFNLAGRKVLLFVGRFVSEKNLDNFIKALGKTKEDFVTVMVGSGELEGQLRELSKGIGKEIVFTGHYVDDGVRAWYNVADVFVLPSKQEAYGAVTNEALIAGNYSVISESAGSACLITQDNGCLLNPYDLDGMASAIDNAMRMVRHKDTCDVKDNLMPFLFDDIINKVITEIKQ
;
A
#
# COMPACT_ATOMS: atom_id res chain seq x y z
N MET A 1 16.13 -18.26 20.31
CA MET A 1 16.40 -16.82 20.13
C MET A 1 15.45 -16.34 19.05
N ALA A 2 14.59 -15.34 19.33
CA ALA A 2 13.68 -14.79 18.33
C ALA A 2 14.20 -13.41 17.87
N ASN A 3 14.15 -13.14 16.57
CA ASN A 3 14.31 -11.79 16.07
C ASN A 3 13.12 -10.93 16.53
N LEU A 4 13.25 -9.62 16.51
CA LEU A 4 12.23 -8.72 17.00
C LEU A 4 11.75 -7.82 15.87
N PHE A 5 10.44 -7.68 15.76
CA PHE A 5 9.79 -6.78 14.83
C PHE A 5 8.92 -5.81 15.60
N PHE A 6 9.13 -4.52 15.40
CA PHE A 6 8.41 -3.45 16.06
C PHE A 6 7.71 -2.55 15.04
N ARG A 7 6.41 -2.31 15.22
CA ARG A 7 5.62 -1.34 14.42
C ARG A 7 4.57 -0.67 15.29
N THR A 8 4.01 0.42 14.77
CA THR A 8 2.97 1.19 15.48
C THR A 8 1.68 0.38 15.58
N SER A 9 1.19 -0.14 14.45
CA SER A 9 -0.06 -0.92 14.37
C SER A 9 0.05 -2.01 13.31
N ILE A 10 -0.92 -2.90 13.29
CA ILE A 10 -1.04 -3.92 12.24
C ILE A 10 -1.71 -3.27 11.03
N ALA A 11 -0.96 -3.09 9.95
CA ALA A 11 -1.48 -2.61 8.68
C ALA A 11 -2.08 -3.78 7.88
N PRO A 12 -3.37 -3.72 7.49
CA PRO A 12 -4.05 -4.83 6.80
C PRO A 12 -3.35 -5.30 5.54
N TYR A 13 -2.91 -4.36 4.73
CA TYR A 13 -2.22 -4.60 3.46
C TYR A 13 -0.80 -5.16 3.62
N ARG A 14 -0.31 -5.34 4.86
CA ARG A 14 1.01 -5.90 5.19
C ARG A 14 0.93 -7.22 5.96
N ILE A 15 -0.25 -7.75 6.23
CA ILE A 15 -0.41 -8.98 7.04
C ILE A 15 0.37 -10.14 6.41
N ASP A 16 0.32 -10.30 5.08
CA ASP A 16 1.06 -11.36 4.39
C ASP A 16 2.58 -11.20 4.58
N THR A 17 3.10 -9.97 4.47
CA THR A 17 4.51 -9.65 4.77
C THR A 17 4.86 -9.93 6.24
N TYR A 18 3.99 -9.55 7.18
CA TYR A 18 4.21 -9.82 8.61
C TYR A 18 4.23 -11.31 8.92
N ASN A 19 3.32 -12.08 8.32
CA ASN A 19 3.31 -13.54 8.42
C ASN A 19 4.63 -14.14 7.92
N ALA A 20 5.10 -13.68 6.77
CA ALA A 20 6.35 -14.16 6.19
C ALA A 20 7.59 -13.80 7.04
N LEU A 21 7.66 -12.60 7.60
CA LEU A 21 8.72 -12.21 8.54
C LEU A 21 8.67 -13.02 9.84
N HIS A 22 7.47 -13.34 10.34
CA HIS A 22 7.29 -14.22 11.47
C HIS A 22 7.78 -15.65 11.17
N GLU A 23 7.29 -16.27 10.10
CA GLU A 23 7.55 -17.66 9.75
C GLU A 23 8.99 -17.90 9.26
N ARG A 24 9.53 -17.01 8.38
CA ARG A 24 10.80 -17.26 7.67
C ARG A 24 12.01 -16.59 8.33
N LEU A 25 11.79 -15.50 9.10
CA LEU A 25 12.87 -14.80 9.82
C LEU A 25 12.80 -15.04 11.34
N GLY A 26 11.75 -15.69 11.85
CA GLY A 26 11.56 -15.98 13.26
C GLY A 26 11.31 -14.74 14.10
N CYS A 27 10.60 -13.73 13.56
CA CYS A 27 10.32 -12.49 14.27
C CYS A 27 9.19 -12.64 15.30
N MET A 28 9.44 -12.19 16.54
CA MET A 28 8.37 -11.87 17.48
C MET A 28 7.74 -10.54 17.08
N MET A 29 6.43 -10.54 16.81
CA MET A 29 5.69 -9.41 16.29
C MET A 29 5.17 -8.52 17.43
N CYS A 30 5.73 -7.31 17.58
CA CYS A 30 5.44 -6.36 18.66
C CYS A 30 4.85 -5.07 18.09
N PHE A 31 3.72 -4.61 18.64
CA PHE A 31 3.00 -3.43 18.18
C PHE A 31 2.66 -2.48 19.34
N TYR A 32 2.48 -1.19 19.04
CA TYR A 32 1.97 -0.23 20.03
C TYR A 32 0.48 -0.40 20.26
N HIS A 33 -0.27 -0.58 19.18
CA HIS A 33 -1.72 -0.68 19.13
C HIS A 33 -2.16 -1.87 18.27
N THR A 34 -3.45 -2.20 18.32
CA THR A 34 -4.06 -3.24 17.50
C THR A 34 -4.07 -2.85 16.01
N PHE A 35 -5.21 -2.47 15.47
CA PHE A 35 -5.36 -1.96 14.13
C PHE A 35 -5.51 -0.43 14.18
N ASP A 36 -5.28 0.23 13.04
CA ASP A 36 -5.51 1.67 12.92
C ASP A 36 -7.01 1.95 13.04
N SER A 37 -7.40 2.62 14.13
CA SER A 37 -8.79 2.97 14.44
C SER A 37 -9.41 3.97 13.47
N SER A 38 -8.60 4.64 12.64
CA SER A 38 -9.08 5.59 11.63
C SER A 38 -9.75 4.91 10.42
N GLN A 39 -9.60 3.60 10.27
CA GLN A 39 -10.17 2.82 9.18
C GLN A 39 -11.31 1.94 9.71
N LYS A 40 -12.45 1.94 9.01
CA LYS A 40 -13.57 1.01 9.28
C LYS A 40 -13.19 -0.39 8.79
N LEU A 41 -12.43 -1.13 9.59
CA LEU A 41 -11.85 -2.42 9.22
C LEU A 41 -12.57 -3.58 9.93
N ASN A 42 -12.62 -4.72 9.27
CA ASN A 42 -13.05 -5.98 9.87
C ASN A 42 -11.88 -6.56 10.72
N GLU A 43 -11.71 -6.04 11.95
CA GLU A 43 -10.61 -6.45 12.84
C GLU A 43 -10.58 -7.95 13.13
N GLU A 44 -11.75 -8.58 13.28
CA GLU A 44 -11.84 -10.01 13.59
C GLU A 44 -11.36 -10.86 12.41
N GLY A 45 -11.77 -10.51 11.18
CA GLY A 45 -11.30 -11.17 9.96
C GLY A 45 -9.78 -11.05 9.81
N MET A 46 -9.25 -9.84 9.99
CA MET A 46 -7.81 -9.59 9.89
C MET A 46 -6.99 -10.32 10.97
N ARG A 47 -7.51 -10.44 12.19
CA ARG A 47 -6.85 -11.22 13.24
C ARG A 47 -6.75 -12.71 12.87
N LYS A 48 -7.76 -13.27 12.21
CA LYS A 48 -7.73 -14.65 11.70
C LYS A 48 -6.70 -14.85 10.58
N GLU A 49 -6.35 -13.80 9.86
CA GLU A 49 -5.31 -13.85 8.83
C GLU A 49 -3.89 -13.81 9.39
N CYS A 50 -3.70 -13.29 10.62
CA CYS A 50 -2.39 -13.25 11.27
C CYS A 50 -1.96 -14.65 11.74
N LYS A 51 -0.84 -15.14 11.22
CA LYS A 51 -0.22 -16.42 11.63
C LYS A 51 0.65 -16.27 12.89
N PHE A 52 0.65 -15.11 13.51
CA PHE A 52 1.40 -14.78 14.73
C PHE A 52 0.45 -14.25 15.80
N THR A 53 0.88 -14.39 17.06
CA THR A 53 0.22 -13.73 18.18
C THR A 53 0.88 -12.38 18.42
N PRO A 54 0.19 -11.25 18.19
CA PRO A 54 0.77 -9.93 18.37
C PRO A 54 1.02 -9.64 19.85
N ARG A 55 2.20 -9.13 20.17
CA ARG A 55 2.54 -8.60 21.49
C ARG A 55 2.33 -7.10 21.50
N TYR A 56 1.47 -6.60 22.39
CA TYR A 56 1.26 -5.17 22.55
C TYR A 56 2.20 -4.58 23.59
N LEU A 57 2.97 -3.56 23.17
CA LEU A 57 4.00 -2.94 24.00
C LEU A 57 3.39 -1.98 25.02
N LYS A 58 3.79 -2.12 26.27
CA LYS A 58 3.48 -1.16 27.34
C LYS A 58 4.40 0.04 27.24
N GLY A 59 3.89 1.23 27.56
CA GLY A 59 4.70 2.44 27.54
C GLY A 59 3.90 3.69 27.85
N ILE A 60 4.62 4.84 27.88
CA ILE A 60 4.07 6.17 28.15
C ILE A 60 4.00 6.91 26.83
N THR A 61 2.82 7.42 26.47
CA THR A 61 2.62 8.24 25.27
C THR A 61 2.83 9.71 25.60
N PHE A 62 3.63 10.41 24.80
CA PHE A 62 3.88 11.84 24.95
C PHE A 62 3.14 12.64 23.89
N GLY A 63 2.22 13.52 24.32
CA GLY A 63 1.42 14.34 23.42
C GLY A 63 0.31 13.57 22.69
N SER A 64 -0.21 14.15 21.62
CA SER A 64 -1.35 13.63 20.85
C SER A 64 -0.99 12.63 19.74
N GLY A 65 0.28 12.22 19.63
CA GLY A 65 0.75 11.38 18.53
C GLY A 65 0.97 9.93 18.93
N GLU A 66 0.35 8.96 18.23
CA GLU A 66 0.52 7.52 18.46
C GLU A 66 1.99 7.05 18.31
N THR A 67 2.80 7.79 17.56
CA THR A 67 4.21 7.47 17.28
C THR A 67 5.16 7.89 18.40
N ARG A 68 4.69 8.70 19.38
CA ARG A 68 5.51 9.26 20.46
C ARG A 68 5.41 8.44 21.76
N LYS A 69 5.48 7.12 21.64
CA LYS A 69 5.41 6.23 22.79
C LYS A 69 6.80 5.78 23.23
N PHE A 70 7.14 6.03 24.50
CA PHE A 70 8.30 5.42 25.13
C PHE A 70 7.92 4.05 25.67
N CYS A 71 8.49 2.99 25.12
CA CYS A 71 8.14 1.62 25.48
C CYS A 71 9.07 1.10 26.58
N THR A 72 8.52 0.86 27.76
CA THR A 72 9.31 0.45 28.93
C THR A 72 9.88 -0.97 28.84
N GLU A 73 9.32 -1.84 28.01
CA GLU A 73 9.74 -3.24 27.88
C GLU A 73 10.76 -3.51 26.73
N VAL A 74 11.08 -2.54 25.90
CA VAL A 74 11.96 -2.77 24.74
C VAL A 74 13.31 -3.33 25.14
N TRP A 75 13.95 -2.77 26.15
CA TRP A 75 15.26 -3.24 26.63
C TRP A 75 15.20 -4.64 27.27
N THR A 76 14.10 -4.95 27.96
CA THR A 76 13.86 -6.30 28.51
C THR A 76 13.70 -7.32 27.37
N LEU A 77 12.93 -6.98 26.32
CA LEU A 77 12.77 -7.84 25.13
C LEU A 77 14.10 -8.06 24.42
N LEU A 78 14.90 -7.02 24.21
CA LEU A 78 16.23 -7.15 23.60
C LEU A 78 17.17 -8.03 24.44
N ARG A 79 17.12 -7.90 25.76
CA ARG A 79 17.95 -8.69 26.68
C ARG A 79 17.55 -10.16 26.72
N SER A 80 16.24 -10.44 26.80
CA SER A 80 15.71 -11.81 26.93
C SER A 80 15.80 -12.61 25.63
N ASN A 81 15.51 -11.98 24.49
CA ASN A 81 15.48 -12.68 23.19
C ASN A 81 16.85 -12.78 22.52
N LYS A 82 17.79 -11.90 22.84
CA LYS A 82 19.13 -11.85 22.20
C LYS A 82 19.05 -11.94 20.67
N PRO A 83 18.31 -11.03 20.00
CA PRO A 83 18.04 -11.14 18.57
C PRO A 83 19.32 -10.97 17.74
N ASN A 84 19.32 -11.55 16.53
CA ASN A 84 20.32 -11.23 15.49
C ASN A 84 19.86 -10.03 14.64
N VAL A 85 18.54 -9.89 14.45
CA VAL A 85 17.91 -8.83 13.66
C VAL A 85 16.79 -8.19 14.48
N VAL A 86 16.73 -6.87 14.46
CA VAL A 86 15.64 -6.07 15.03
C VAL A 86 15.11 -5.14 13.94
N ILE A 87 13.87 -5.36 13.52
CA ILE A 87 13.19 -4.47 12.58
C ILE A 87 12.43 -3.43 13.40
N VAL A 88 12.65 -2.15 13.10
CA VAL A 88 12.10 -1.00 13.86
C VAL A 88 11.26 -0.10 12.96
N PRO A 89 10.29 0.67 13.53
CA PRO A 89 9.52 1.63 12.75
C PRO A 89 10.36 2.87 12.45
N GLU A 90 10.46 3.27 11.22
CA GLU A 90 11.08 4.51 10.71
C GLU A 90 12.06 5.22 11.69
N TYR A 91 11.81 6.51 11.97
CA TYR A 91 12.64 7.39 12.83
C TYR A 91 11.97 7.69 14.18
N GLN A 92 11.21 6.73 14.71
CA GLN A 92 10.42 6.92 15.92
C GLN A 92 11.25 6.77 17.21
N LEU A 93 10.65 7.16 18.33
CA LEU A 93 11.29 7.07 19.64
C LEU A 93 11.73 5.65 20.01
N LEU A 94 10.98 4.63 19.56
CA LEU A 94 11.36 3.22 19.75
C LEU A 94 12.66 2.87 19.01
N THR A 95 12.85 3.38 17.80
CA THR A 95 14.09 3.18 17.03
C THR A 95 15.28 3.75 17.79
N ILE A 96 15.12 4.95 18.38
CA ILE A 96 16.14 5.55 19.23
C ILE A 96 16.43 4.67 20.46
N GLN A 97 15.39 4.13 21.12
CA GLN A 97 15.57 3.23 22.27
C GLN A 97 16.36 1.96 21.91
N VAL A 98 16.11 1.36 20.74
CA VAL A 98 16.84 0.19 20.24
C VAL A 98 18.30 0.52 19.94
N LEU A 99 18.54 1.66 19.26
CA LEU A 99 19.89 2.12 18.94
C LEU A 99 20.68 2.46 20.21
N LEU A 100 20.08 3.13 21.19
CA LEU A 100 20.71 3.39 22.47
C LEU A 100 21.09 2.09 23.21
N TYR A 101 20.20 1.10 23.23
CA TYR A 101 20.51 -0.21 23.81
C TYR A 101 21.69 -0.87 23.09
N LYS A 102 21.68 -0.90 21.74
CA LYS A 102 22.76 -1.46 20.93
C LYS A 102 24.11 -0.79 21.26
N PHE A 103 24.12 0.55 21.33
CA PHE A 103 25.33 1.34 21.59
C PHE A 103 25.83 1.16 23.03
N ILE A 104 24.98 1.39 24.05
CA ILE A 104 25.36 1.33 25.48
C ILE A 104 25.89 -0.05 25.86
N PHE A 105 25.20 -1.11 25.42
CA PHE A 105 25.55 -2.49 25.75
C PHE A 105 26.45 -3.17 24.70
N ARG A 106 26.96 -2.42 23.73
CA ARG A 106 27.87 -2.89 22.67
C ARG A 106 27.38 -4.17 21.98
N LYS A 107 26.09 -4.22 21.64
CA LYS A 107 25.46 -5.40 21.03
C LYS A 107 25.68 -5.45 19.51
N LYS A 108 25.75 -6.67 18.94
CA LYS A 108 26.10 -6.91 17.52
C LYS A 108 24.90 -7.33 16.66
N PHE A 109 23.65 -7.08 17.10
CA PHE A 109 22.50 -7.36 16.24
C PHE A 109 22.33 -6.27 15.16
N LYS A 110 21.73 -6.64 14.02
CA LYS A 110 21.35 -5.68 12.99
C LYS A 110 20.09 -4.92 13.39
N VAL A 111 20.08 -3.62 13.16
CA VAL A 111 18.89 -2.76 13.29
C VAL A 111 18.47 -2.35 11.89
N ILE A 112 17.29 -2.76 11.45
CA ILE A 112 16.75 -2.47 10.13
C ILE A 112 15.50 -1.60 10.31
N SER A 113 15.49 -0.41 9.72
CA SER A 113 14.34 0.49 9.79
C SER A 113 13.39 0.19 8.64
N MET A 114 12.10 -0.02 8.94
CA MET A 114 11.04 -0.16 7.94
C MET A 114 10.36 1.18 7.75
N CYS A 115 10.64 1.82 6.61
CA CYS A 115 10.27 3.21 6.31
C CYS A 115 9.32 3.29 5.11
N ASP A 116 8.28 4.10 5.25
CA ASP A 116 7.25 4.33 4.24
C ASP A 116 7.39 5.74 3.60
N ASP A 117 8.61 6.31 3.54
CA ASP A 117 8.89 7.56 2.84
C ASP A 117 8.40 7.48 1.39
N SER A 118 7.78 8.56 0.92
CA SER A 118 7.43 8.71 -0.51
C SER A 118 8.61 9.29 -1.29
N PHE A 119 8.60 9.07 -2.62
CA PHE A 119 9.63 9.64 -3.50
C PHE A 119 9.65 11.19 -3.46
N ASP A 120 8.48 11.81 -3.32
CA ASP A 120 8.37 13.26 -3.20
C ASP A 120 9.06 13.82 -1.95
N MET A 121 8.98 13.10 -0.82
CA MET A 121 9.66 13.49 0.41
C MET A 121 11.18 13.49 0.27
N VAL A 122 11.75 12.46 -0.34
CA VAL A 122 13.21 12.33 -0.42
C VAL A 122 13.81 13.14 -1.55
N ASN A 123 13.13 13.22 -2.70
CA ASN A 123 13.62 13.90 -3.90
C ASN A 123 13.36 15.42 -3.86
N ASN A 124 12.16 15.83 -3.46
CA ASN A 124 11.74 17.23 -3.45
C ASN A 124 11.83 17.90 -2.08
N ASN A 125 12.32 17.17 -1.05
CA ASN A 125 12.34 17.60 0.35
C ASN A 125 10.96 18.01 0.89
N ASN A 126 9.88 17.40 0.38
CA ASN A 126 8.51 17.65 0.76
C ASN A 126 8.11 16.74 1.94
N ASP A 127 8.87 16.81 3.02
CA ASP A 127 8.62 16.03 4.23
C ASP A 127 7.33 16.49 4.94
N PHE A 128 6.64 15.58 5.61
CA PHE A 128 5.46 15.89 6.42
C PHE A 128 5.74 16.97 7.46
N THR A 129 6.95 16.98 8.06
CA THR A 129 7.38 17.97 9.04
C THR A 129 8.90 18.17 9.00
N ILE A 130 9.36 19.34 9.46
CA ILE A 130 10.79 19.61 9.64
C ILE A 130 11.43 18.59 10.59
N ILE A 131 10.69 18.12 11.60
CA ILE A 131 11.15 17.12 12.56
C ILE A 131 11.42 15.79 11.85
N HIS A 132 10.55 15.37 10.94
CA HIS A 132 10.73 14.13 10.15
C HIS A 132 12.02 14.20 9.33
N LYS A 133 12.24 15.32 8.63
CA LYS A 133 13.45 15.57 7.84
C LYS A 133 14.74 15.47 8.69
N TRP A 134 14.75 16.08 9.87
CA TRP A 134 15.89 16.00 10.79
C TRP A 134 16.07 14.60 11.37
N ALA A 135 14.96 13.93 11.74
CA ALA A 135 15.01 12.55 12.24
C ALA A 135 15.59 11.59 11.19
N ARG A 136 15.21 11.72 9.91
CA ARG A 136 15.83 10.96 8.81
C ARG A 136 17.33 11.19 8.76
N LYS A 137 17.80 12.44 8.72
CA LYS A 137 19.23 12.78 8.65
C LYS A 137 20.04 12.23 9.82
N LEU A 138 19.45 12.17 11.03
CA LEU A 138 20.14 11.73 12.23
C LEU A 138 20.11 10.22 12.44
N ILE A 139 18.99 9.57 12.09
CA ILE A 139 18.74 8.16 12.41
C ILE A 139 19.13 7.23 11.25
N ALA A 140 18.88 7.61 10.00
CA ALA A 140 19.19 6.76 8.85
C ALA A 140 20.69 6.31 8.79
N PRO A 141 21.67 7.15 9.14
CA PRO A 141 23.08 6.71 9.22
C PRO A 141 23.33 5.65 10.31
N LEU A 142 22.55 5.65 11.39
CA LEU A 142 22.77 4.83 12.58
C LEU A 142 22.17 3.42 12.50
N VAL A 143 21.15 3.21 11.69
CA VAL A 143 20.59 1.88 11.42
C VAL A 143 21.53 1.11 10.48
N ASP A 144 21.46 -0.23 10.51
CA ASP A 144 22.33 -1.04 9.64
C ASP A 144 21.79 -1.11 8.21
N ASP A 145 20.45 -1.12 8.03
CA ASP A 145 19.79 -1.08 6.72
C ASP A 145 18.35 -0.54 6.81
N MET A 146 17.70 -0.37 5.64
CA MET A 146 16.36 0.18 5.50
C MET A 146 15.48 -0.72 4.63
N LEU A 147 14.25 -1.04 5.07
CA LEU A 147 13.20 -1.66 4.25
C LEU A 147 12.33 -0.56 3.67
N LEU A 148 12.28 -0.44 2.36
CA LEU A 148 11.68 0.67 1.63
C LEU A 148 10.67 0.18 0.60
N VAL A 149 9.50 0.83 0.55
CA VAL A 149 8.36 0.38 -0.27
C VAL A 149 8.47 0.76 -1.74
N ASP A 150 8.99 1.94 -2.03
CA ASP A 150 9.19 2.46 -3.38
C ASP A 150 10.64 2.21 -3.83
N SER A 151 10.83 1.61 -5.00
CA SER A 151 12.17 1.33 -5.53
C SER A 151 12.99 2.60 -5.79
N ARG A 152 12.34 3.71 -6.16
CA ARG A 152 13.00 5.02 -6.35
C ARG A 152 13.52 5.58 -5.03
N VAL A 153 12.75 5.40 -3.95
CA VAL A 153 13.19 5.76 -2.58
C VAL A 153 14.35 4.87 -2.16
N ARG A 154 14.29 3.55 -2.44
CA ARG A 154 15.42 2.64 -2.19
C ARG A 154 16.69 3.11 -2.90
N ASP A 155 16.60 3.50 -4.18
CA ASP A 155 17.73 3.97 -4.96
C ASP A 155 18.31 5.27 -4.38
N TRP A 156 17.43 6.19 -3.96
CA TRP A 156 17.85 7.40 -3.26
C TRP A 156 18.62 7.11 -1.94
N TYR A 157 18.12 6.16 -1.11
CA TYR A 157 18.82 5.75 0.12
C TYR A 157 20.12 5.02 -0.17
N GLN A 158 20.19 4.22 -1.22
CA GLN A 158 21.43 3.58 -1.69
C GLN A 158 22.47 4.63 -2.08
N GLU A 159 22.07 5.67 -2.77
CA GLU A 159 22.97 6.76 -3.18
C GLU A 159 23.50 7.53 -1.97
N HIS A 160 22.63 7.95 -1.05
CA HIS A 160 22.96 8.86 0.04
C HIS A 160 23.51 8.18 1.29
N TYR A 161 23.09 6.96 1.58
CA TYR A 161 23.45 6.25 2.83
C TYR A 161 24.08 4.86 2.59
N LYS A 162 24.14 4.39 1.35
CA LYS A 162 24.59 3.02 1.00
C LYS A 162 23.73 1.92 1.65
N LYS A 163 22.44 2.16 1.81
CA LYS A 163 21.45 1.31 2.46
C LYS A 163 20.17 1.30 1.67
N GLY A 164 19.39 0.23 1.76
CA GLY A 164 18.07 0.13 1.18
C GLY A 164 17.80 -1.24 0.57
N ILE A 165 16.90 -1.95 1.18
CA ILE A 165 16.31 -3.21 0.72
C ILE A 165 14.91 -2.87 0.20
N TRP A 166 14.60 -3.25 -1.02
CA TRP A 166 13.29 -3.00 -1.59
C TRP A 166 12.27 -4.02 -1.08
N LEU A 167 11.31 -3.57 -0.27
CA LEU A 167 10.19 -4.36 0.22
C LEU A 167 8.87 -3.67 -0.19
N PRO A 168 8.40 -3.87 -1.42
CA PRO A 168 7.11 -3.34 -1.85
C PRO A 168 5.96 -3.90 -0.99
N ILE A 169 4.83 -3.20 -0.98
CA ILE A 169 3.62 -3.77 -0.40
C ILE A 169 3.08 -4.78 -1.40
N VAL A 170 3.16 -6.06 -1.05
CA VAL A 170 2.69 -7.16 -1.88
C VAL A 170 1.74 -8.05 -1.11
N ARG A 171 0.71 -8.56 -1.80
CA ARG A 171 -0.24 -9.54 -1.29
C ARG A 171 0.18 -10.93 -1.78
N ASP A 172 -0.11 -11.94 -1.00
CA ASP A 172 0.08 -13.34 -1.41
C ASP A 172 -1.00 -13.73 -2.43
N GLU A 173 -0.60 -13.81 -3.70
CA GLU A 173 -1.49 -14.16 -4.80
C GLU A 173 -2.15 -15.54 -4.62
N LYS A 174 -1.45 -16.48 -4.00
CA LYS A 174 -2.00 -17.83 -3.73
C LYS A 174 -3.18 -17.79 -2.78
N LYS A 175 -3.23 -16.77 -1.90
CA LYS A 175 -4.32 -16.51 -0.96
C LYS A 175 -5.39 -15.64 -1.60
N GLU A 176 -5.02 -14.63 -2.36
CA GLU A 176 -5.96 -13.65 -2.90
C GLU A 176 -6.76 -14.18 -4.10
N ILE A 177 -6.16 -14.97 -5.01
CA ILE A 177 -6.87 -15.52 -6.18
C ILE A 177 -8.12 -16.31 -5.76
N PRO A 178 -8.09 -17.25 -4.80
CA PRO A 178 -9.30 -17.91 -4.31
C PRO A 178 -10.36 -16.96 -3.72
N ASN A 179 -9.93 -15.82 -3.16
CA ASN A 179 -10.86 -14.81 -2.65
C ASN A 179 -11.57 -14.07 -3.79
N TYR A 180 -10.89 -13.79 -4.90
CA TYR A 180 -11.51 -13.25 -6.12
C TYR A 180 -12.50 -14.25 -6.72
N GLU A 181 -12.15 -15.53 -6.80
CA GLU A 181 -13.07 -16.61 -7.24
C GLU A 181 -14.34 -16.65 -6.40
N ARG A 182 -14.21 -16.62 -5.07
CA ARG A 182 -15.35 -16.61 -4.13
C ARG A 182 -16.26 -15.41 -4.33
N SER A 183 -15.75 -14.28 -4.78
CA SER A 183 -16.51 -13.05 -4.98
C SER A 183 -17.24 -12.96 -6.32
N LEU A 184 -17.06 -13.91 -7.27
CA LEU A 184 -17.70 -13.91 -8.59
C LEU A 184 -19.23 -13.83 -8.55
N PRO A 185 -19.96 -14.52 -7.65
CA PRO A 185 -21.42 -14.37 -7.57
C PRO A 185 -21.86 -12.94 -7.22
N ILE A 186 -21.05 -12.21 -6.42
CA ILE A 186 -21.30 -10.80 -6.07
C ILE A 186 -21.04 -9.94 -7.31
N SER A 187 -19.96 -10.22 -8.05
CA SER A 187 -19.61 -9.50 -9.28
C SER A 187 -20.73 -9.56 -10.32
N LYS A 188 -21.36 -10.73 -10.51
CA LYS A 188 -22.53 -10.88 -11.39
C LYS A 188 -23.71 -10.01 -10.97
N LYS A 189 -24.01 -9.99 -9.66
CA LYS A 189 -25.08 -9.10 -9.12
C LYS A 189 -24.76 -7.63 -9.35
N TYR A 190 -23.50 -7.20 -9.22
CA TYR A 190 -23.10 -5.81 -9.46
C TYR A 190 -23.26 -5.44 -10.94
N ARG A 191 -22.88 -6.32 -11.89
CA ARG A 191 -23.12 -6.09 -13.33
C ARG A 191 -24.60 -5.89 -13.65
N GLU A 192 -25.49 -6.69 -13.06
CA GLU A 192 -26.93 -6.56 -13.22
C GLU A 192 -27.46 -5.28 -12.56
N GLN A 193 -27.13 -5.06 -11.29
CA GLN A 193 -27.62 -3.93 -10.47
C GLN A 193 -27.27 -2.57 -11.06
N PHE A 194 -26.07 -2.44 -11.64
CA PHE A 194 -25.53 -1.19 -12.16
C PHE A 194 -25.58 -1.12 -13.70
N ASN A 195 -26.29 -2.01 -14.38
CA ASN A 195 -26.45 -2.05 -15.84
C ASN A 195 -25.10 -2.02 -16.60
N LEU A 196 -24.14 -2.87 -16.19
CA LEU A 196 -22.79 -2.92 -16.74
C LEU A 196 -22.60 -4.02 -17.81
N ALA A 197 -23.64 -4.76 -18.18
CA ALA A 197 -23.59 -5.80 -19.20
C ALA A 197 -23.18 -5.20 -20.57
N GLY A 198 -22.24 -5.84 -21.26
CA GLY A 198 -21.72 -5.37 -22.57
C GLY A 198 -20.87 -4.10 -22.50
N ARG A 199 -20.56 -3.59 -21.32
CA ARG A 199 -19.86 -2.30 -21.16
C ARG A 199 -18.51 -2.46 -20.49
N LYS A 200 -17.50 -1.77 -21.00
CA LYS A 200 -16.20 -1.65 -20.34
C LYS A 200 -16.30 -0.83 -19.07
N VAL A 201 -15.57 -1.22 -18.04
CA VAL A 201 -15.59 -0.58 -16.72
C VAL A 201 -14.21 -0.09 -16.33
N LEU A 202 -14.12 1.23 -16.09
CA LEU A 202 -12.99 1.89 -15.44
C LEU A 202 -13.24 1.95 -13.94
N LEU A 203 -12.39 1.37 -13.13
CA LEU A 203 -12.54 1.30 -11.68
C LEU A 203 -11.55 2.20 -10.94
N PHE A 204 -12.07 2.98 -10.00
CA PHE A 204 -11.31 3.61 -8.93
C PHE A 204 -11.74 3.02 -7.59
N VAL A 205 -10.77 2.70 -6.71
CA VAL A 205 -11.03 2.25 -5.33
C VAL A 205 -10.19 3.10 -4.37
N GLY A 206 -10.83 3.76 -3.41
CA GLY A 206 -10.12 4.54 -2.41
C GLY A 206 -10.96 5.60 -1.71
N ARG A 207 -10.34 6.30 -0.75
CA ARG A 207 -10.97 7.44 -0.06
C ARG A 207 -11.13 8.63 -1.01
N PHE A 208 -12.21 9.38 -0.85
CA PHE A 208 -12.45 10.60 -1.64
C PHE A 208 -11.87 11.81 -0.90
N VAL A 209 -10.55 11.95 -0.98
CA VAL A 209 -9.73 12.99 -0.34
C VAL A 209 -8.84 13.68 -1.37
N SER A 210 -8.31 14.86 -1.02
CA SER A 210 -7.56 15.73 -1.96
C SER A 210 -6.34 15.06 -2.60
N GLU A 211 -5.64 14.21 -1.86
CA GLU A 211 -4.43 13.50 -2.32
C GLU A 211 -4.73 12.53 -3.48
N LYS A 212 -5.99 12.05 -3.56
CA LYS A 212 -6.42 11.13 -4.63
C LYS A 212 -6.71 11.82 -5.95
N ASN A 213 -6.72 13.17 -5.99
CA ASN A 213 -6.82 13.96 -7.24
C ASN A 213 -8.08 13.68 -8.08
N LEU A 214 -9.18 13.33 -7.43
CA LEU A 214 -10.40 12.88 -8.11
C LEU A 214 -11.11 14.00 -8.89
N ASP A 215 -10.90 15.25 -8.51
CA ASP A 215 -11.40 16.42 -9.24
C ASP A 215 -10.78 16.54 -10.64
N ASN A 216 -9.45 16.42 -10.75
CA ASN A 216 -8.77 16.41 -12.05
C ASN A 216 -9.05 15.12 -12.83
N PHE A 217 -9.18 13.99 -12.16
CA PHE A 217 -9.58 12.73 -12.79
C PHE A 217 -10.95 12.88 -13.48
N ILE A 218 -11.97 13.39 -12.78
CA ILE A 218 -13.30 13.61 -13.38
C ILE A 218 -13.23 14.58 -14.56
N LYS A 219 -12.47 15.67 -14.45
CA LYS A 219 -12.27 16.61 -15.59
C LYS A 219 -11.60 15.91 -16.78
N ALA A 220 -10.61 15.04 -16.54
CA ALA A 220 -9.96 14.26 -17.59
C ALA A 220 -10.92 13.26 -18.24
N LEU A 221 -11.84 12.63 -17.47
CA LEU A 221 -12.89 11.77 -18.02
C LEU A 221 -13.76 12.50 -19.05
N GLY A 222 -14.08 13.78 -18.82
CA GLY A 222 -14.81 14.62 -19.79
C GLY A 222 -14.10 14.81 -21.13
N LYS A 223 -12.79 14.54 -21.20
CA LYS A 223 -11.96 14.65 -22.42
C LYS A 223 -11.74 13.30 -23.11
N THR A 224 -12.12 12.17 -22.50
CA THR A 224 -11.97 10.84 -23.09
C THR A 224 -12.91 10.64 -24.27
N LYS A 225 -12.49 9.83 -25.25
CA LYS A 225 -13.23 9.53 -26.49
C LYS A 225 -13.88 8.16 -26.46
N GLU A 226 -13.28 7.21 -25.73
CA GLU A 226 -13.79 5.83 -25.64
C GLU A 226 -15.08 5.79 -24.80
N ASP A 227 -15.92 4.78 -25.10
CA ASP A 227 -17.16 4.52 -24.34
C ASP A 227 -16.90 3.48 -23.23
N PHE A 228 -17.16 3.90 -22.01
CA PHE A 228 -17.04 3.05 -20.81
C PHE A 228 -17.82 3.66 -19.64
N VAL A 229 -18.09 2.84 -18.63
CA VAL A 229 -18.62 3.31 -17.34
C VAL A 229 -17.48 3.48 -16.34
N THR A 230 -17.44 4.61 -15.67
CA THR A 230 -16.50 4.79 -14.54
C THR A 230 -17.20 4.42 -13.24
N VAL A 231 -16.62 3.50 -12.48
CA VAL A 231 -17.10 3.09 -11.16
C VAL A 231 -16.14 3.61 -10.10
N MET A 232 -16.67 4.39 -9.15
CA MET A 232 -15.93 4.96 -8.03
C MET A 232 -16.38 4.29 -6.73
N VAL A 233 -15.51 3.41 -6.21
CA VAL A 233 -15.74 2.67 -4.96
C VAL A 233 -15.02 3.36 -3.82
N GLY A 234 -15.79 3.80 -2.83
CA GLY A 234 -15.25 4.48 -1.66
C GLY A 234 -16.16 5.58 -1.15
N SER A 235 -15.65 6.37 -0.22
CA SER A 235 -16.32 7.54 0.36
C SER A 235 -15.28 8.53 0.88
N GLY A 236 -15.70 9.76 1.16
CA GLY A 236 -14.84 10.77 1.75
C GLY A 236 -15.45 12.16 1.71
N GLU A 237 -14.74 13.13 2.26
CA GLU A 237 -15.19 14.51 2.41
C GLU A 237 -15.52 15.21 1.08
N LEU A 238 -14.85 14.78 -0.02
CA LEU A 238 -15.05 15.37 -1.35
C LEU A 238 -16.24 14.77 -2.12
N GLU A 239 -16.95 13.76 -1.61
CA GLU A 239 -17.97 13.03 -2.39
C GLU A 239 -19.04 13.95 -2.97
N GLY A 240 -19.57 14.89 -2.18
CA GLY A 240 -20.58 15.85 -2.66
C GLY A 240 -20.07 16.70 -3.83
N GLN A 241 -18.86 17.24 -3.72
CA GLN A 241 -18.24 18.05 -4.78
C GLN A 241 -17.97 17.21 -6.05
N LEU A 242 -17.51 15.96 -5.91
CA LEU A 242 -17.24 15.07 -7.03
C LEU A 242 -18.52 14.68 -7.78
N ARG A 243 -19.62 14.44 -7.08
CA ARG A 243 -20.92 14.19 -7.68
C ARG A 243 -21.45 15.38 -8.46
N GLU A 244 -21.30 16.60 -7.96
CA GLU A 244 -21.66 17.81 -8.72
C GLU A 244 -20.81 17.99 -9.97
N LEU A 245 -19.48 17.81 -9.83
CA LEU A 245 -18.56 17.93 -10.96
C LEU A 245 -18.89 16.90 -12.06
N SER A 246 -19.30 15.70 -11.69
CA SER A 246 -19.61 14.60 -12.62
C SER A 246 -20.82 14.89 -13.52
N LYS A 247 -21.79 15.73 -13.08
CA LYS A 247 -22.99 16.04 -13.85
C LYS A 247 -22.73 16.80 -15.16
N GLY A 248 -21.62 17.53 -15.24
CA GLY A 248 -21.30 18.42 -16.37
C GLY A 248 -20.40 17.83 -17.44
N ILE A 249 -19.86 16.60 -17.27
CA ILE A 249 -18.80 16.09 -18.15
C ILE A 249 -19.30 15.20 -19.31
N GLY A 250 -20.58 14.83 -19.35
CA GLY A 250 -21.13 13.98 -20.41
C GLY A 250 -20.67 12.51 -20.38
N LYS A 251 -20.13 12.03 -19.25
CA LYS A 251 -19.67 10.65 -19.03
C LYS A 251 -20.42 10.03 -17.86
N GLU A 252 -20.67 8.74 -17.94
CA GLU A 252 -21.35 8.01 -16.86
C GLU A 252 -20.35 7.67 -15.74
N ILE A 253 -20.65 8.16 -14.53
CA ILE A 253 -19.89 7.87 -13.31
C ILE A 253 -20.83 7.32 -12.25
N VAL A 254 -20.56 6.11 -11.78
CA VAL A 254 -21.30 5.42 -10.73
C VAL A 254 -20.52 5.52 -9.41
N PHE A 255 -21.09 6.20 -8.42
CA PHE A 255 -20.56 6.25 -7.06
C PHE A 255 -21.27 5.19 -6.22
N THR A 256 -20.54 4.17 -5.83
CA THR A 256 -21.11 2.96 -5.19
C THR A 256 -21.13 3.00 -3.67
N GLY A 257 -20.38 3.93 -3.07
CA GLY A 257 -20.11 3.94 -1.63
C GLY A 257 -18.94 3.01 -1.25
N HIS A 258 -18.78 2.79 0.05
CA HIS A 258 -17.68 2.02 0.63
C HIS A 258 -18.01 0.53 0.69
N TYR A 259 -17.08 -0.31 0.28
CA TYR A 259 -17.13 -1.76 0.38
C TYR A 259 -15.87 -2.31 1.08
N VAL A 260 -16.00 -3.49 1.67
CA VAL A 260 -14.92 -4.23 2.32
C VAL A 260 -14.90 -5.68 1.84
N ASP A 261 -13.80 -6.38 2.04
CA ASP A 261 -13.65 -7.82 1.81
C ASP A 261 -14.12 -8.25 0.40
N ASP A 262 -14.98 -9.26 0.31
CA ASP A 262 -15.47 -9.80 -0.96
C ASP A 262 -16.29 -8.78 -1.78
N GLY A 263 -16.86 -7.75 -1.11
CA GLY A 263 -17.55 -6.68 -1.81
C GLY A 263 -16.63 -5.82 -2.67
N VAL A 264 -15.45 -5.46 -2.17
CA VAL A 264 -14.46 -4.71 -2.97
C VAL A 264 -13.79 -5.61 -4.01
N ARG A 265 -13.51 -6.89 -3.67
CA ARG A 265 -12.96 -7.85 -4.63
C ARG A 265 -13.88 -8.05 -5.84
N ALA A 266 -15.18 -8.08 -5.58
CA ALA A 266 -16.18 -8.17 -6.64
C ALA A 266 -16.09 -7.02 -7.64
N TRP A 267 -15.77 -5.80 -7.20
CA TRP A 267 -15.57 -4.67 -8.09
C TRP A 267 -14.30 -4.81 -8.96
N TYR A 268 -13.21 -5.35 -8.43
CA TYR A 268 -12.03 -5.66 -9.24
C TYR A 268 -12.32 -6.72 -10.30
N ASN A 269 -13.15 -7.74 -9.99
CA ASN A 269 -13.58 -8.73 -11.00
C ASN A 269 -14.45 -8.11 -12.11
N VAL A 270 -15.29 -7.11 -11.77
CA VAL A 270 -16.14 -6.38 -12.72
C VAL A 270 -15.32 -5.49 -13.65
N ALA A 271 -14.24 -4.91 -13.16
CA ALA A 271 -13.47 -3.89 -13.87
C ALA A 271 -12.65 -4.46 -15.04
N ASP A 272 -12.50 -3.68 -16.09
CA ASP A 272 -11.58 -3.97 -17.20
C ASP A 272 -10.25 -3.23 -17.01
N VAL A 273 -10.33 -1.97 -16.56
CA VAL A 273 -9.18 -1.11 -16.27
C VAL A 273 -9.31 -0.54 -14.87
N PHE A 274 -8.20 -0.50 -14.14
CA PHE A 274 -8.10 0.18 -12.86
C PHE A 274 -7.34 1.49 -13.00
N VAL A 275 -7.72 2.54 -12.24
CA VAL A 275 -7.03 3.83 -12.25
C VAL A 275 -6.70 4.31 -10.85
N LEU A 276 -5.47 4.81 -10.66
CA LEU A 276 -5.03 5.50 -9.43
C LEU A 276 -4.38 6.84 -9.81
N PRO A 277 -5.16 7.96 -9.84
CA PRO A 277 -4.70 9.25 -10.36
C PRO A 277 -4.07 10.16 -9.28
N SER A 278 -3.64 9.60 -8.15
CA SER A 278 -3.23 10.33 -6.95
C SER A 278 -2.09 11.33 -7.21
N LYS A 279 -2.18 12.53 -6.62
CA LYS A 279 -1.09 13.53 -6.57
C LYS A 279 -0.01 13.13 -5.58
N GLN A 280 -0.42 12.56 -4.45
CA GLN A 280 0.46 12.05 -3.40
C GLN A 280 -0.03 10.68 -2.96
N GLU A 281 0.88 9.71 -3.03
CA GLU A 281 0.60 8.34 -2.63
C GLU A 281 1.90 7.66 -2.20
N ALA A 282 2.05 7.39 -0.93
CA ALA A 282 3.26 6.75 -0.41
C ALA A 282 3.51 5.40 -1.10
N TYR A 283 2.44 4.62 -1.32
CA TYR A 283 2.53 3.40 -2.11
C TYR A 283 1.33 3.22 -3.06
N GLY A 284 0.10 3.04 -2.52
CA GLY A 284 -1.09 2.70 -3.30
C GLY A 284 -1.30 1.19 -3.38
N ALA A 285 -1.55 0.54 -2.24
CA ALA A 285 -1.74 -0.92 -2.15
C ALA A 285 -2.88 -1.46 -3.03
N VAL A 286 -3.87 -0.64 -3.35
CA VAL A 286 -4.98 -0.93 -4.27
C VAL A 286 -4.51 -1.30 -5.69
N THR A 287 -3.32 -0.83 -6.11
CA THR A 287 -2.69 -1.24 -7.39
C THR A 287 -2.35 -2.73 -7.37
N ASN A 288 -1.85 -3.23 -6.25
CA ASN A 288 -1.53 -4.64 -6.07
C ASN A 288 -2.79 -5.51 -6.21
N GLU A 289 -3.88 -5.08 -5.55
CA GLU A 289 -5.18 -5.74 -5.63
C GLU A 289 -5.71 -5.77 -7.07
N ALA A 290 -5.62 -4.65 -7.78
CA ALA A 290 -6.05 -4.54 -9.17
C ALA A 290 -5.25 -5.46 -10.10
N LEU A 291 -3.92 -5.51 -9.96
CA LEU A 291 -3.04 -6.36 -10.77
C LEU A 291 -3.27 -7.85 -10.51
N ILE A 292 -3.43 -8.26 -9.24
CA ILE A 292 -3.77 -9.66 -8.89
C ILE A 292 -5.11 -10.06 -9.50
N ALA A 293 -6.10 -9.15 -9.49
CA ALA A 293 -7.40 -9.37 -10.13
C ALA A 293 -7.36 -9.30 -11.66
N GLY A 294 -6.20 -9.10 -12.27
CA GLY A 294 -6.01 -9.07 -13.71
C GLY A 294 -6.53 -7.80 -14.40
N ASN A 295 -6.56 -6.67 -13.69
CA ASN A 295 -6.95 -5.40 -14.28
C ASN A 295 -5.73 -4.67 -14.86
N TYR A 296 -5.82 -4.26 -16.14
CA TYR A 296 -4.85 -3.34 -16.72
C TYR A 296 -4.89 -2.02 -15.93
N SER A 297 -3.74 -1.54 -15.45
CA SER A 297 -3.70 -0.49 -14.43
C SER A 297 -3.08 0.80 -14.94
N VAL A 298 -3.82 1.91 -14.84
CA VAL A 298 -3.39 3.27 -15.20
C VAL A 298 -3.04 4.01 -13.91
N ILE A 299 -1.75 4.12 -13.60
CA ILE A 299 -1.26 4.52 -12.28
C ILE A 299 -0.49 5.83 -12.36
N SER A 300 -0.73 6.72 -11.39
CA SER A 300 0.05 7.95 -11.27
C SER A 300 1.54 7.66 -11.07
N GLU A 301 2.40 8.37 -11.80
CA GLU A 301 3.86 8.36 -11.59
C GLU A 301 4.27 8.83 -10.18
N SER A 302 3.38 9.58 -9.48
CA SER A 302 3.59 10.01 -8.11
C SER A 302 3.31 8.92 -7.07
N ALA A 303 2.71 7.80 -7.45
CA ALA A 303 2.44 6.67 -6.54
C ALA A 303 3.68 5.78 -6.40
N GLY A 304 3.96 5.29 -5.17
CA GLY A 304 5.04 4.32 -4.95
C GLY A 304 4.82 3.00 -5.69
N SER A 305 3.56 2.62 -5.93
CA SER A 305 3.17 1.44 -6.72
C SER A 305 3.40 1.60 -8.22
N ALA A 306 3.83 2.77 -8.71
CA ALA A 306 4.27 2.95 -10.09
C ALA A 306 5.38 1.95 -10.49
N CYS A 307 6.18 1.49 -9.52
CA CYS A 307 7.21 0.47 -9.72
C CYS A 307 6.67 -0.93 -10.09
N LEU A 308 5.36 -1.16 -9.94
CA LEU A 308 4.69 -2.40 -10.36
C LEU A 308 4.25 -2.38 -11.82
N ILE A 309 4.27 -1.21 -12.47
CA ILE A 309 3.72 -1.04 -13.81
C ILE A 309 4.78 -1.35 -14.85
N THR A 310 4.41 -2.23 -15.77
CA THR A 310 5.18 -2.65 -16.96
C THR A 310 4.34 -2.40 -18.21
N GLN A 311 4.92 -2.57 -19.39
CA GLN A 311 4.17 -2.43 -20.66
C GLN A 311 3.04 -3.46 -20.82
N ASP A 312 3.16 -4.62 -20.14
CA ASP A 312 2.20 -5.72 -20.26
C ASP A 312 0.99 -5.58 -19.32
N ASN A 313 1.13 -4.83 -18.22
CA ASN A 313 0.12 -4.77 -17.17
C ASN A 313 -0.48 -3.38 -16.92
N GLY A 314 0.05 -2.33 -17.56
CA GLY A 314 -0.45 -0.99 -17.31
C GLY A 314 0.34 0.10 -18.01
N CYS A 315 0.00 1.34 -17.66
CA CYS A 315 0.77 2.52 -18.04
C CYS A 315 0.78 3.56 -16.91
N LEU A 316 1.74 4.46 -16.96
CA LEU A 316 1.84 5.57 -16.01
C LEU A 316 1.12 6.81 -16.57
N LEU A 317 0.58 7.64 -15.68
CA LEU A 317 0.01 8.96 -16.00
C LEU A 317 0.65 10.04 -15.14
N ASN A 318 0.76 11.25 -15.70
CA ASN A 318 1.07 12.44 -14.92
C ASN A 318 -0.22 12.99 -14.29
N PRO A 319 -0.32 13.07 -12.95
CA PRO A 319 -1.56 13.47 -12.26
C PRO A 319 -1.94 14.95 -12.48
N TYR A 320 -1.05 15.76 -13.06
CA TYR A 320 -1.26 17.18 -13.34
C TYR A 320 -1.59 17.46 -14.81
N ASP A 321 -1.43 16.49 -15.71
CA ASP A 321 -1.73 16.61 -17.14
C ASP A 321 -3.08 15.95 -17.46
N LEU A 322 -4.13 16.76 -17.60
CA LEU A 322 -5.49 16.29 -17.87
C LEU A 322 -5.63 15.63 -19.25
N ASP A 323 -4.95 16.14 -20.26
CA ASP A 323 -5.02 15.59 -21.63
C ASP A 323 -4.21 14.29 -21.72
N GLY A 324 -3.05 14.24 -21.08
CA GLY A 324 -2.26 13.02 -20.92
C GLY A 324 -3.01 11.95 -20.16
N MET A 325 -3.69 12.29 -19.06
CA MET A 325 -4.52 11.38 -18.28
C MET A 325 -5.68 10.82 -19.12
N ALA A 326 -6.42 11.65 -19.86
CA ALA A 326 -7.49 11.21 -20.74
C ALA A 326 -6.95 10.28 -21.83
N SER A 327 -5.82 10.61 -22.43
CA SER A 327 -5.17 9.79 -23.48
C SER A 327 -4.71 8.43 -22.93
N ALA A 328 -4.14 8.38 -21.72
CA ALA A 328 -3.73 7.15 -21.08
C ALA A 328 -4.93 6.21 -20.81
N ILE A 329 -6.05 6.77 -20.33
CA ILE A 329 -7.31 6.04 -20.12
C ILE A 329 -7.87 5.51 -21.44
N ASP A 330 -7.97 6.34 -22.48
CA ASP A 330 -8.45 5.92 -23.79
C ASP A 330 -7.60 4.80 -24.38
N ASN A 331 -6.28 4.90 -24.29
CA ASN A 331 -5.36 3.85 -24.74
C ASN A 331 -5.59 2.53 -23.99
N ALA A 332 -5.68 2.59 -22.66
CA ALA A 332 -5.97 1.42 -21.83
C ALA A 332 -7.30 0.76 -22.23
N MET A 333 -8.36 1.57 -22.41
CA MET A 333 -9.67 1.08 -22.82
C MET A 333 -9.66 0.42 -24.21
N ARG A 334 -8.85 0.88 -25.15
CA ARG A 334 -8.69 0.26 -26.47
C ARG A 334 -7.94 -1.06 -26.41
N MET A 335 -6.90 -1.14 -25.57
CA MET A 335 -6.06 -2.34 -25.48
C MET A 335 -6.78 -3.53 -24.83
N VAL A 336 -7.59 -3.27 -23.77
CA VAL A 336 -8.27 -4.35 -23.07
C VAL A 336 -9.45 -4.89 -23.85
N ARG A 337 -9.53 -6.23 -23.92
CA ARG A 337 -10.73 -6.91 -24.45
C ARG A 337 -11.73 -7.05 -23.33
N HIS A 338 -12.89 -6.43 -23.51
CA HIS A 338 -14.00 -6.63 -22.60
C HIS A 338 -14.48 -8.10 -22.67
N LYS A 339 -14.69 -8.70 -21.49
CA LYS A 339 -15.34 -9.99 -21.35
C LYS A 339 -16.58 -9.78 -20.48
N ASP A 340 -17.75 -10.10 -21.05
CA ASP A 340 -19.02 -10.05 -20.31
C ASP A 340 -19.12 -11.09 -19.17
N THR A 341 -18.25 -12.08 -19.21
CA THR A 341 -18.17 -13.10 -18.17
C THR A 341 -17.41 -12.55 -16.97
N CYS A 342 -18.03 -12.64 -15.78
CA CYS A 342 -17.30 -12.44 -14.53
C CYS A 342 -16.49 -13.71 -14.23
N ASP A 343 -15.35 -13.85 -14.87
CA ASP A 343 -14.37 -14.90 -14.60
C ASP A 343 -13.16 -14.27 -13.90
N VAL A 344 -12.42 -15.08 -13.15
CA VAL A 344 -11.11 -14.64 -12.64
C VAL A 344 -10.17 -14.47 -13.82
N LYS A 345 -9.54 -13.31 -13.90
CA LYS A 345 -8.56 -12.97 -14.93
C LYS A 345 -7.18 -13.43 -14.50
N ASP A 346 -6.27 -13.52 -15.46
CA ASP A 346 -4.86 -13.83 -15.17
C ASP A 346 -4.24 -12.74 -14.30
N ASN A 347 -3.46 -13.16 -13.31
CA ASN A 347 -2.70 -12.27 -12.45
C ASN A 347 -1.65 -11.48 -13.27
N LEU A 348 -1.70 -10.16 -13.19
CA LEU A 348 -0.81 -9.23 -13.92
C LEU A 348 0.34 -8.68 -13.04
N MET A 349 0.55 -9.20 -11.84
CA MET A 349 1.68 -8.80 -11.00
C MET A 349 3.01 -9.15 -11.69
N PRO A 350 3.99 -8.23 -11.72
CA PRO A 350 5.27 -8.45 -12.41
C PRO A 350 6.19 -9.43 -11.67
N PHE A 351 5.83 -9.83 -10.46
CA PHE A 351 6.56 -10.81 -9.63
C PHE A 351 5.63 -11.46 -8.62
N LEU A 352 6.02 -12.64 -8.14
CA LEU A 352 5.27 -13.39 -7.13
C LEU A 352 5.67 -12.95 -5.71
N PHE A 353 4.74 -13.07 -4.77
CA PHE A 353 4.96 -12.77 -3.36
C PHE A 353 6.20 -13.48 -2.79
N ASP A 354 6.29 -14.80 -3.00
CA ASP A 354 7.39 -15.60 -2.48
C ASP A 354 8.76 -15.17 -3.00
N ASP A 355 8.87 -14.75 -4.26
CA ASP A 355 10.13 -14.32 -4.87
C ASP A 355 10.65 -13.05 -4.20
N ILE A 356 9.77 -12.06 -4.02
CA ILE A 356 10.11 -10.80 -3.34
C ILE A 356 10.49 -11.05 -1.88
N ILE A 357 9.69 -11.81 -1.15
CA ILE A 357 9.95 -12.06 0.27
C ILE A 357 11.23 -12.85 0.49
N ASN A 358 11.51 -13.87 -0.33
CA ASN A 358 12.76 -14.64 -0.24
C ASN A 358 13.98 -13.78 -0.53
N LYS A 359 13.91 -12.89 -1.52
CA LYS A 359 14.95 -11.92 -1.81
C LYS A 359 15.21 -11.00 -0.62
N VAL A 360 14.17 -10.39 -0.07
CA VAL A 360 14.26 -9.50 1.10
C VAL A 360 14.88 -10.20 2.31
N ILE A 361 14.42 -11.43 2.62
CA ILE A 361 14.96 -12.20 3.75
C ILE A 361 16.45 -12.54 3.53
N THR A 362 16.86 -12.83 2.31
CA THR A 362 18.25 -13.09 1.98
C THR A 362 19.11 -11.85 2.19
N GLU A 363 18.66 -10.69 1.73
CA GLU A 363 19.36 -9.40 1.93
C GLU A 363 19.42 -9.02 3.43
N ILE A 364 18.38 -9.24 4.20
CA ILE A 364 18.37 -9.03 5.68
C ILE A 364 19.45 -9.89 6.37
N LYS A 365 19.66 -11.13 5.91
CA LYS A 365 20.60 -12.07 6.54
C LYS A 365 22.07 -11.85 6.15
N GLN A 366 22.36 -11.21 5.01
CA GLN A 366 23.69 -10.79 4.61
C GLN A 366 24.27 -9.70 5.51
#